data_97e18b0f9f9243e4cda265b9ba3a0bb3
#
_entry.id   97e18b0f9f9243e4cda265b9ba3a0bb3
#
_cell.length_a   1.000
_cell.length_b   1.000
_cell.length_c   1.000
_cell.angle_alpha   90.00
_cell.angle_beta   90.00
_cell.angle_gamma   90.00
#
_symmetry.space_group_name_H-M   'P 1'
#
loop_
_entity.id
_entity.type
_entity.pdbx_description
1 polymer ?
#
loop_
_entity_poly.entity_id
_entity_poly.type
_entity_poly.pdbx_seq_one_letter_code
_entity_poly.pdbx_strand_id
1 'polypeptide(L)'
;MSQAIALTDLDWSADAHDALVKVAAEGKPFDAYTLTEKAELRDPPSPAQWGKLFREACDAGLITPVGYHRSRRPGRAGGACRVWERAA
;
A
#
# COMPACT_ATOMS: atom_id res chain seq x y z
N MET A 1 -0.55 21.00 17.48
CA MET A 1 -1.78 20.49 16.92
C MET A 1 -1.56 19.96 15.53
N SER A 2 -1.19 20.77 14.59
CA SER A 2 -0.89 20.28 13.24
C SER A 2 0.24 19.26 13.24
N GLN A 3 1.15 19.35 14.20
CA GLN A 3 2.24 18.41 14.32
C GLN A 3 1.77 17.01 14.67
N ALA A 4 0.70 16.91 15.45
CA ALA A 4 0.16 15.61 15.82
C ALA A 4 -0.36 14.87 14.57
N ILE A 5 -0.99 15.61 13.66
CA ILE A 5 -1.48 15.02 12.41
C ILE A 5 -0.30 14.63 11.53
N ALA A 6 0.71 15.47 11.44
CA ALA A 6 1.89 15.19 10.64
C ALA A 6 2.63 13.96 11.15
N LEU A 7 2.73 13.81 12.48
CA LEU A 7 3.37 12.64 13.08
C LEU A 7 2.58 11.37 12.76
N THR A 8 1.25 11.45 12.79
CA THR A 8 0.40 10.31 12.47
C THR A 8 0.63 9.86 11.01
N ASP A 9 0.72 10.83 10.09
CA ASP A 9 0.99 10.53 8.69
C ASP A 9 2.35 9.90 8.51
N LEU A 10 3.37 10.41 9.18
CA LEU A 10 4.72 9.87 9.10
C LEU A 10 4.80 8.49 9.69
N ASP A 11 4.11 8.25 10.82
CA ASP A 11 4.07 6.92 11.43
C ASP A 11 3.44 5.91 10.49
N TRP A 12 2.31 6.28 9.87
CA TRP A 12 1.67 5.37 8.93
C TRP A 12 2.57 5.11 7.73
N SER A 13 3.19 6.15 7.19
CA SER A 13 4.06 6.03 6.02
C SER A 13 5.23 5.09 6.28
N ALA A 14 5.85 5.18 7.45
CA ALA A 14 6.96 4.32 7.81
C ALA A 14 6.50 2.86 7.95
N ASP A 15 5.40 2.64 8.65
CA ASP A 15 4.85 1.30 8.83
C ASP A 15 4.39 0.70 7.50
N ALA A 16 3.80 1.53 6.64
CA ALA A 16 3.33 1.10 5.35
C ALA A 16 4.49 0.71 4.43
N HIS A 17 5.57 1.46 4.47
CA HIS A 17 6.76 1.14 3.69
C HIS A 17 7.33 -0.21 4.12
N ASP A 18 7.44 -0.44 5.42
CA ASP A 18 7.95 -1.71 5.94
C ASP A 18 7.03 -2.86 5.54
N ALA A 19 5.72 -2.66 5.63
CA ALA A 19 4.75 -3.67 5.23
C ALA A 19 4.87 -4.00 3.74
N LEU A 20 5.02 -2.97 2.93
CA LEU A 20 5.15 -3.14 1.48
C LEU A 20 6.41 -3.94 1.14
N VAL A 21 7.52 -3.62 1.76
CA VAL A 21 8.78 -4.34 1.51
C VAL A 21 8.65 -5.80 1.89
N LYS A 22 8.03 -6.09 3.04
CA LYS A 22 7.83 -7.47 3.49
C LYS A 22 6.95 -8.27 2.52
N VAL A 23 5.84 -7.67 2.10
CA VAL A 23 4.90 -8.37 1.21
C VAL A 23 5.52 -8.54 -0.17
N ALA A 24 6.21 -7.52 -0.67
CA ALA A 24 6.87 -7.60 -1.97
C ALA A 24 7.95 -8.69 -1.98
N ALA A 25 8.62 -8.89 -0.86
CA ALA A 25 9.68 -9.90 -0.76
C ALA A 25 9.17 -11.31 -0.99
N GLU A 26 7.87 -11.55 -0.85
CA GLU A 26 7.28 -12.86 -1.11
C GLU A 26 7.28 -13.21 -2.61
N GLY A 27 7.47 -12.22 -3.47
CA GLY A 27 7.55 -12.44 -4.91
C GLY A 27 6.21 -12.65 -5.60
N LYS A 28 5.10 -12.45 -4.91
CA LYS A 28 3.75 -12.61 -5.46
C LYS A 28 3.11 -11.27 -5.70
N PRO A 29 2.19 -11.16 -6.67
CA PRO A 29 1.43 -9.91 -6.86
C PRO A 29 0.61 -9.57 -5.62
N PHE A 30 0.47 -8.29 -5.35
CA PHE A 30 -0.25 -7.82 -4.16
C PHE A 30 -0.92 -6.47 -4.44
N ASP A 31 -1.84 -6.09 -3.56
CA ASP A 31 -2.52 -4.80 -3.63
C ASP A 31 -2.56 -4.18 -2.23
N ALA A 32 -3.22 -3.01 -2.13
CA ALA A 32 -3.33 -2.32 -0.84
C ALA A 32 -3.98 -3.20 0.23
N TYR A 33 -5.02 -3.93 -0.15
CA TYR A 33 -5.72 -4.79 0.79
C TYR A 33 -4.82 -5.91 1.33
N THR A 34 -3.91 -6.41 0.49
CA THR A 34 -2.95 -7.43 0.91
C THR A 34 -2.10 -6.94 2.06
N LEU A 35 -1.70 -5.66 2.05
CA LEU A 35 -0.91 -5.09 3.13
C LEU A 35 -1.69 -5.08 4.43
N THR A 36 -2.99 -4.83 4.38
CA THR A 36 -3.80 -4.84 5.59
C THR A 36 -4.03 -6.26 6.10
N GLU A 37 -4.12 -7.23 5.20
CA GLU A 37 -4.34 -8.63 5.60
C GLU A 37 -3.08 -9.30 6.12
N LYS A 38 -1.99 -9.22 5.35
CA LYS A 38 -0.78 -9.99 5.66
C LYS A 38 0.15 -9.31 6.63
N ALA A 39 0.27 -8.00 6.52
CA ALA A 39 1.17 -7.24 7.38
C ALA A 39 0.44 -6.51 8.50
N GLU A 40 -0.87 -6.72 8.60
CA GLU A 40 -1.71 -6.11 9.63
C GLU A 40 -1.58 -4.59 9.66
N LEU A 41 -1.36 -3.99 8.50
CA LEU A 41 -1.23 -2.55 8.38
C LEU A 41 -2.60 -1.89 8.56
N ARG A 42 -2.65 -0.90 9.44
CA ARG A 42 -3.88 -0.14 9.65
C ARG A 42 -4.16 0.75 8.45
N ASP A 43 -5.41 1.19 8.33
CA ASP A 43 -5.78 2.10 7.25
C ASP A 43 -5.06 3.44 7.39
N PRO A 44 -4.74 4.10 6.28
CA PRO A 44 -4.08 5.40 6.33
C PRO A 44 -5.05 6.49 6.81
N PRO A 45 -4.50 7.62 7.29
CA PRO A 45 -5.34 8.76 7.68
C PRO A 45 -6.22 9.28 6.54
N SER A 46 -5.78 9.08 5.30
CA SER A 46 -6.51 9.49 4.11
C SER A 46 -6.30 8.46 3.01
N PRO A 47 -7.34 8.12 2.25
CA PRO A 47 -7.20 7.16 1.15
C PRO A 47 -6.13 7.54 0.12
N ALA A 48 -5.84 8.83 -0.03
CA ALA A 48 -4.83 9.29 -0.97
C ALA A 48 -3.43 8.80 -0.59
N GLN A 49 -3.21 8.44 0.67
CA GLN A 49 -1.92 7.94 1.13
C GLN A 49 -1.54 6.61 0.46
N TRP A 50 -2.52 5.80 0.08
CA TRP A 50 -2.24 4.56 -0.65
C TRP A 50 -1.53 4.84 -1.97
N GLY A 51 -2.06 5.80 -2.74
CA GLY A 51 -1.46 6.15 -4.02
C GLY A 51 -0.05 6.69 -3.86
N LYS A 52 0.15 7.53 -2.86
CA LYS A 52 1.47 8.09 -2.58
C LYS A 52 2.48 6.99 -2.23
N LEU A 53 2.08 6.05 -1.39
CA LEU A 53 2.93 4.94 -0.98
C LEU A 53 3.41 4.12 -2.19
N PHE A 54 2.46 3.71 -3.03
CA PHE A 54 2.81 2.88 -4.17
C PHE A 54 3.61 3.63 -5.22
N ARG A 55 3.29 4.92 -5.43
CA ARG A 55 4.05 5.72 -6.37
C ARG A 55 5.51 5.86 -5.92
N GLU A 56 5.72 6.17 -4.64
CA GLU A 56 7.08 6.33 -4.12
C GLU A 56 7.87 5.03 -4.20
N ALA A 57 7.23 3.92 -3.88
CA ALA A 57 7.89 2.62 -3.97
C ALA A 57 8.24 2.26 -5.42
N CYS A 58 7.35 2.58 -6.34
CA CYS A 58 7.58 2.34 -7.76
C CYS A 58 8.73 3.21 -8.28
N ASP A 59 8.72 4.49 -7.91
CA ASP A 59 9.78 5.43 -8.31
C ASP A 59 11.14 5.01 -7.74
N ALA A 60 11.14 4.39 -6.57
CA ALA A 60 12.36 3.89 -5.95
C ALA A 60 12.82 2.55 -6.54
N GLY A 61 12.06 1.97 -7.46
CA GLY A 61 12.43 0.72 -8.09
C GLY A 61 12.15 -0.51 -7.26
N LEU A 62 11.33 -0.40 -6.22
CA LEU A 62 11.01 -1.52 -5.34
C LEU A 62 9.92 -2.40 -5.90
N ILE A 63 8.95 -1.81 -6.57
CA ILE A 63 7.80 -2.52 -7.11
C ILE A 63 7.48 -2.03 -8.52
N THR A 64 6.68 -2.81 -9.23
CA THR A 64 6.22 -2.46 -10.58
C THR A 64 4.75 -2.80 -10.70
N PRO A 65 3.95 -2.02 -11.47
CA PRO A 65 2.54 -2.34 -11.66
C PRO A 65 2.39 -3.52 -12.61
N VAL A 66 1.47 -4.44 -12.31
CA VAL A 66 1.21 -5.60 -13.14
C VAL A 66 -0.22 -5.73 -13.63
N GLY A 67 -1.11 -4.84 -13.19
CA GLY A 67 -2.47 -4.85 -13.69
C GLY A 67 -3.47 -4.33 -12.68
N TYR A 68 -4.72 -4.74 -12.89
CA TYR A 68 -5.83 -4.36 -12.03
C TYR A 68 -6.67 -5.59 -11.75
N HIS A 69 -7.35 -5.60 -10.61
CA HIS A 69 -8.35 -6.60 -10.33
C HIS A 69 -9.49 -5.97 -9.52
N ARG A 70 -10.55 -6.75 -9.30
CA ARG A 70 -11.66 -6.28 -8.49
C ARG A 70 -11.24 -6.19 -7.03
N SER A 71 -11.58 -5.08 -6.38
CA SER A 71 -11.24 -4.90 -4.98
C SER A 71 -11.93 -5.94 -4.10
N ARG A 72 -11.18 -6.53 -3.17
CA ARG A 72 -11.70 -7.46 -2.19
C ARG A 72 -12.10 -6.76 -0.90
N ARG A 73 -11.82 -5.48 -0.80
CA ARG A 73 -12.07 -4.72 0.41
C ARG A 73 -13.58 -4.60 0.67
N PRO A 74 -14.06 -4.91 1.88
CA PRO A 74 -15.47 -4.73 2.21
C PRO A 74 -15.89 -3.29 1.97
N GLY A 75 -17.06 -3.08 1.38
CA GLY A 75 -17.57 -1.77 1.07
C GLY A 75 -17.05 -1.18 -0.23
N ARG A 76 -16.09 -1.84 -0.88
CA ARG A 76 -15.55 -1.40 -2.16
C ARG A 76 -15.63 -2.50 -3.20
N ALA A 77 -16.54 -3.41 -3.02
CA ALA A 77 -16.71 -4.52 -3.95
C ALA A 77 -17.00 -4.01 -5.35
N GLY A 78 -16.29 -4.54 -6.33
CA GLY A 78 -16.46 -4.14 -7.71
C GLY A 78 -15.57 -2.99 -8.18
N GLY A 79 -14.90 -2.28 -7.25
CA GLY A 79 -13.97 -1.23 -7.62
C GLY A 79 -12.67 -1.81 -8.19
N ALA A 80 -12.05 -1.12 -9.15
CA ALA A 80 -10.76 -1.54 -9.69
C ALA A 80 -9.65 -1.25 -8.69
N CYS A 81 -8.75 -2.21 -8.53
CA CYS A 81 -7.64 -2.09 -7.61
C CYS A 81 -6.35 -2.43 -8.34
N ARG A 82 -5.37 -1.55 -8.26
CA ARG A 82 -4.10 -1.78 -8.93
C ARG A 82 -3.30 -2.87 -8.21
N VAL A 83 -2.72 -3.75 -9.00
CA VAL A 83 -1.91 -4.86 -8.49
C VAL A 83 -0.44 -4.57 -8.79
N TRP A 84 0.41 -4.87 -7.82
CA TRP A 84 1.84 -4.60 -7.89
C TRP A 84 2.62 -5.87 -7.59
N GLU A 85 3.87 -5.90 -7.98
CA GLU A 85 4.77 -6.97 -7.53
C GLU A 85 6.19 -6.41 -7.44
N ARG A 86 7.07 -7.18 -6.80
CA ARG A 86 8.45 -6.76 -6.63
C ARG A 86 9.10 -6.54 -7.99
N ALA A 87 9.79 -5.43 -8.14
CA ALA A 87 10.53 -5.13 -9.36
C ALA A 87 11.73 -6.08 -9.46
N ALA A 88 12.00 -6.52 -10.68
CA ALA A 88 13.10 -7.46 -10.92
C ALA A 88 14.45 -6.76 -10.78
#